data_fa64a9f6b5a644ff7e21a28a996af0dc
#
_entry.id   fa64a9f6b5a644ff7e21a28a996af0dc
#
_cell.length_a   1.000
_cell.length_b   1.000
_cell.length_c   1.000
_cell.angle_alpha   90.00
_cell.angle_beta   90.00
_cell.angle_gamma   90.00
#
_symmetry.space_group_name_H-M   'P 1'
#
loop_
_entity.id
_entity.type
_entity.pdbx_description
1 polymer ?
#
loop_
_entity_poly.entity_id
_entity_poly.type
_entity_poly.pdbx_seq_one_letter_code
_entity_poly.pdbx_strand_id
1 'polypeptide(L)'
;DADVQTVLASLRKAVADLETFMGAGPWAGGAQPGFADAIMAPTFWVLFELLPEFDVNDLFSGRPKLTRWYQAVEADPVSGPMHRDYLDALRKFLASRMTAA
;
A
#
# COMPACT_ATOMS: atom_id res chain seq x y z
N ASP A 1 14.24 13.42 -11.29
CA ASP A 1 15.45 12.62 -11.04
C ASP A 1 15.30 11.27 -11.73
N ALA A 2 16.30 10.91 -12.54
CA ALA A 2 16.27 9.68 -13.32
C ALA A 2 16.21 8.43 -12.42
N ASP A 3 16.90 8.44 -11.27
CA ASP A 3 16.88 7.31 -10.34
C ASP A 3 15.50 7.14 -9.71
N VAL A 4 14.84 8.22 -9.34
CA VAL A 4 13.49 8.20 -8.81
C VAL A 4 12.52 7.65 -9.87
N GLN A 5 12.63 8.11 -11.10
CA GLN A 5 11.76 7.63 -12.18
C GLN A 5 11.97 6.15 -12.46
N THR A 6 13.22 5.67 -12.39
CA THR A 6 13.52 4.25 -12.55
C THR A 6 12.88 3.41 -11.44
N VAL A 7 12.97 3.87 -10.20
CA VAL A 7 12.35 3.17 -9.06
C VAL A 7 10.84 3.16 -9.19
N LEU A 8 10.23 4.30 -9.57
CA LEU A 8 8.78 4.38 -9.76
C LEU A 8 8.30 3.45 -10.88
N ALA A 9 9.05 3.37 -11.98
CA ALA A 9 8.70 2.45 -13.06
C ALA A 9 8.74 0.99 -12.58
N SER A 10 9.75 0.62 -11.79
CA SER A 10 9.84 -0.72 -11.22
C SER A 10 8.69 -1.00 -10.26
N LEU A 11 8.31 -0.02 -9.45
CA LEU A 11 7.17 -0.15 -8.54
C LEU A 11 5.87 -0.37 -9.32
N ARG A 12 5.63 0.43 -10.36
CA ARG A 12 4.43 0.29 -11.19
C ARG A 12 4.36 -1.08 -11.85
N LYS A 13 5.50 -1.59 -12.32
CA LYS A 13 5.56 -2.94 -12.89
C LYS A 13 5.24 -4.00 -11.85
N ALA A 14 5.80 -3.88 -10.65
CA ALA A 14 5.52 -4.82 -9.56
C ALA A 14 4.03 -4.82 -9.19
N VAL A 15 3.40 -3.65 -9.14
CA VAL A 15 1.97 -3.52 -8.85
C VAL A 15 1.15 -4.17 -9.97
N ALA A 16 1.53 -3.97 -11.23
CA ALA A 16 0.84 -4.60 -12.35
C ALA A 16 0.94 -6.13 -12.29
N ASP A 17 2.13 -6.65 -11.98
CA ASP A 17 2.35 -8.08 -11.82
C ASP A 17 1.52 -8.64 -10.67
N LEU A 18 1.47 -7.93 -9.56
CA LEU A 18 0.67 -8.33 -8.40
C LEU A 18 -0.81 -8.40 -8.75
N GLU A 19 -1.33 -7.40 -9.46
CA GLU A 19 -2.73 -7.41 -9.92
C GLU A 19 -3.02 -8.66 -10.75
N THR A 20 -2.08 -9.04 -11.62
CA THR A 20 -2.23 -10.21 -12.47
C THR A 20 -2.29 -11.51 -11.64
N PHE A 21 -1.49 -11.58 -10.58
CA PHE A 21 -1.40 -12.80 -9.77
C PHE A 21 -2.49 -12.93 -8.71
N MET A 22 -3.19 -11.85 -8.39
CA MET A 22 -4.25 -11.92 -7.38
C MET A 22 -5.44 -12.73 -7.89
N GLY A 23 -6.03 -13.52 -6.98
CA GLY A 23 -7.20 -14.31 -7.28
C GLY A 23 -8.50 -13.52 -7.27
N ALA A 24 -9.61 -14.22 -7.42
CA ALA A 24 -10.94 -13.61 -7.49
C ALA A 24 -11.50 -13.16 -6.13
N GLY A 25 -10.95 -13.67 -5.03
CA GLY A 25 -11.38 -13.30 -3.69
C GLY A 25 -10.91 -11.91 -3.29
N PRO A 26 -11.50 -11.32 -2.22
CA PRO A 26 -11.09 -9.98 -1.78
C PRO A 26 -9.70 -9.95 -1.14
N TRP A 27 -9.21 -11.09 -0.64
CA TRP A 27 -7.89 -11.19 -0.03
C TRP A 27 -6.88 -11.78 -1.01
N ALA A 28 -5.60 -11.59 -0.75
CA ALA A 28 -4.55 -11.98 -1.68
C ALA A 28 -4.60 -13.47 -2.03
N GLY A 29 -4.91 -14.32 -1.04
CA GLY A 29 -4.99 -15.77 -1.25
C GLY A 29 -6.38 -16.30 -1.47
N GLY A 30 -7.42 -15.46 -1.46
CA GLY A 30 -8.80 -15.92 -1.68
C GLY A 30 -9.82 -15.23 -0.80
N ALA A 31 -10.73 -16.02 -0.21
CA ALA A 31 -11.88 -15.51 0.53
C ALA A 31 -11.55 -15.08 1.96
N GLN A 32 -10.41 -15.50 2.51
CA GLN A 32 -10.03 -15.24 3.90
C GLN A 32 -8.69 -14.52 3.95
N PRO A 33 -8.48 -13.63 4.95
CA PRO A 33 -7.18 -13.00 5.14
C PRO A 33 -6.11 -14.03 5.49
N GLY A 34 -4.89 -13.79 5.03
CA GLY A 34 -3.77 -14.70 5.24
C GLY A 34 -2.46 -13.97 5.43
N PHE A 35 -1.37 -14.73 5.40
CA PHE A 35 -0.02 -14.23 5.65
C PHE A 35 0.40 -13.17 4.64
N ALA A 36 0.08 -13.36 3.36
CA ALA A 36 0.40 -12.39 2.32
C ALA A 36 -0.25 -11.04 2.58
N ASP A 37 -1.51 -11.04 3.05
CA ASP A 37 -2.22 -9.80 3.37
C ASP A 37 -1.55 -9.07 4.53
N ALA A 38 -1.05 -9.81 5.52
CA ALA A 38 -0.36 -9.23 6.67
C ALA A 38 0.95 -8.54 6.29
N ILE A 39 1.61 -9.00 5.22
CA ILE A 39 2.82 -8.36 4.70
C ILE A 39 2.48 -7.21 3.77
N MET A 40 1.50 -7.40 2.88
CA MET A 40 1.15 -6.41 1.85
C MET A 40 0.55 -5.15 2.46
N ALA A 41 -0.31 -5.28 3.46
CA ALA A 41 -1.04 -4.13 4.00
C ALA A 41 -0.12 -3.03 4.53
N PRO A 42 0.82 -3.30 5.46
CA PRO A 42 1.72 -2.25 5.93
C PRO A 42 2.59 -1.67 4.83
N THR A 43 3.00 -2.49 3.86
CA THR A 43 3.81 -2.02 2.72
C THR A 43 3.05 -0.95 1.94
N PHE A 44 1.78 -1.19 1.61
CA PHE A 44 1.00 -0.21 0.87
C PHE A 44 0.60 0.99 1.73
N TRP A 45 0.41 0.82 3.05
CA TRP A 45 0.16 1.95 3.93
C TRP A 45 1.31 2.96 3.86
N VAL A 46 2.56 2.48 3.91
CA VAL A 46 3.73 3.34 3.79
C VAL A 46 3.79 3.97 2.40
N LEU A 47 3.57 3.20 1.34
CA LEU A 47 3.63 3.70 -0.02
C LEU A 47 2.61 4.80 -0.27
N PHE A 48 1.36 4.60 0.17
CA PHE A 48 0.32 5.62 -0.03
C PHE A 48 0.57 6.89 0.78
N GLU A 49 1.34 6.81 1.87
CA GLU A 49 1.74 8.00 2.62
C GLU A 49 2.89 8.75 1.95
N LEU A 50 3.82 8.04 1.31
CA LEU A 50 5.03 8.64 0.76
C LEU A 50 4.93 9.02 -0.72
N LEU A 51 4.19 8.25 -1.52
CA LEU A 51 4.15 8.47 -2.98
C LEU A 51 3.63 9.83 -3.39
N PRO A 52 2.67 10.47 -2.68
CA PRO A 52 2.25 11.83 -3.06
C PRO A 52 3.38 12.86 -3.06
N GLU A 53 4.44 12.64 -2.27
CA GLU A 53 5.63 13.49 -2.29
C GLU A 53 6.33 13.48 -3.65
N PHE A 54 6.09 12.44 -4.46
CA PHE A 54 6.65 12.27 -5.79
C PHE A 54 5.59 12.43 -6.88
N ASP A 55 4.46 13.06 -6.56
CA ASP A 55 3.32 13.26 -7.46
C ASP A 55 2.68 11.96 -7.95
N VAL A 56 2.76 10.89 -7.16
CA VAL A 56 2.14 9.61 -7.48
C VAL A 56 0.91 9.43 -6.60
N ASN A 57 -0.27 9.56 -7.20
CA ASN A 57 -1.55 9.47 -6.50
C ASN A 57 -2.49 8.43 -7.14
N ASP A 58 -1.99 7.64 -8.10
CA ASP A 58 -2.79 6.77 -8.94
C ASP A 58 -2.26 5.34 -9.00
N LEU A 59 -1.56 4.88 -7.95
CA LEU A 59 -0.88 3.59 -7.97
C LEU A 59 -1.82 2.42 -8.31
N PHE A 60 -3.04 2.45 -7.77
CA PHE A 60 -4.03 1.40 -8.01
C PHE A 60 -5.03 1.75 -9.12
N SER A 61 -4.83 2.83 -9.85
CA SER A 61 -5.70 3.18 -10.97
C SER A 61 -5.62 2.09 -12.04
N GLY A 62 -6.78 1.58 -12.47
CA GLY A 62 -6.83 0.46 -13.40
C GLY A 62 -6.44 -0.89 -12.80
N ARG A 63 -6.43 -1.00 -11.48
CA ARG A 63 -6.11 -2.24 -10.76
C ARG A 63 -7.30 -2.67 -9.90
N PRO A 64 -8.36 -3.23 -10.48
CA PRO A 64 -9.60 -3.50 -9.75
C PRO A 64 -9.44 -4.53 -8.61
N LYS A 65 -8.59 -5.53 -8.78
CA LYS A 65 -8.37 -6.54 -7.74
C LYS A 65 -7.64 -5.94 -6.54
N LEU A 66 -6.61 -5.14 -6.77
CA LEU A 66 -5.87 -4.46 -5.70
C LEU A 66 -6.74 -3.42 -5.01
N THR A 67 -7.56 -2.68 -5.76
CA THR A 67 -8.49 -1.72 -5.19
C THR A 67 -9.47 -2.41 -4.25
N ARG A 68 -10.05 -3.53 -4.68
CA ARG A 68 -10.98 -4.31 -3.87
C ARG A 68 -10.29 -4.87 -2.62
N TRP A 69 -9.07 -5.37 -2.79
CA TRP A 69 -8.28 -5.88 -1.68
C TRP A 69 -8.03 -4.78 -0.62
N TYR A 70 -7.62 -3.61 -1.06
CA TYR A 70 -7.35 -2.50 -0.14
C TYR A 70 -8.59 -2.06 0.61
N GLN A 71 -9.74 -2.04 -0.07
CA GLN A 71 -11.02 -1.75 0.57
C GLN A 71 -11.37 -2.79 1.64
N ALA A 72 -11.09 -4.07 1.37
CA ALA A 72 -11.31 -5.15 2.33
C ALA A 72 -10.40 -4.97 3.57
N VAL A 73 -9.15 -4.59 3.37
CA VAL A 73 -8.21 -4.32 4.47
C VAL A 73 -8.74 -3.18 5.35
N GLU A 74 -9.20 -2.09 4.74
CA GLU A 74 -9.70 -0.94 5.49
C GLU A 74 -10.99 -1.24 6.25
N ALA A 75 -11.83 -2.10 5.69
CA ALA A 75 -13.11 -2.48 6.30
C ALA A 75 -12.96 -3.58 7.36
N ASP A 76 -11.83 -4.27 7.39
CA ASP A 76 -11.62 -5.38 8.33
C ASP A 76 -11.57 -4.86 9.77
N PRO A 77 -12.27 -5.53 10.73
CA PRO A 77 -12.33 -5.05 12.12
C PRO A 77 -10.97 -4.98 12.84
N VAL A 78 -9.98 -5.75 12.37
CA VAL A 78 -8.64 -5.73 12.96
C VAL A 78 -7.72 -4.82 12.16
N SER A 79 -7.67 -5.00 10.84
CA SER A 79 -6.74 -4.27 9.97
C SER A 79 -7.07 -2.78 9.88
N GLY A 80 -8.35 -2.42 9.85
CA GLY A 80 -8.76 -1.02 9.75
C GLY A 80 -8.21 -0.15 10.89
N PRO A 81 -8.47 -0.52 12.17
CA PRO A 81 -7.87 0.21 13.29
C PRO A 81 -6.34 0.18 13.29
N MET A 82 -5.72 -0.94 12.93
CA MET A 82 -4.27 -1.03 12.82
C MET A 82 -3.71 -0.05 11.79
N HIS A 83 -4.40 0.09 10.66
CA HIS A 83 -4.03 1.05 9.62
C HIS A 83 -3.97 2.47 10.18
N ARG A 84 -5.02 2.88 10.90
CA ARG A 84 -5.07 4.22 11.48
C ARG A 84 -3.95 4.46 12.49
N ASP A 85 -3.72 3.47 13.36
CA ASP A 85 -2.66 3.58 14.38
C ASP A 85 -1.28 3.61 13.73
N TYR A 86 -1.08 2.80 12.69
CA TYR A 86 0.17 2.74 11.96
C TYR A 86 0.48 4.08 11.28
N LEU A 87 -0.51 4.68 10.61
CA LEU A 87 -0.31 5.96 9.95
C LEU A 87 -0.02 7.07 10.94
N ASP A 88 -0.68 7.06 12.10
CA ASP A 88 -0.43 8.06 13.14
C ASP A 88 1.02 7.96 13.62
N ALA A 89 1.50 6.75 13.90
CA ALA A 89 2.87 6.52 14.33
C ALA A 89 3.88 6.89 13.23
N LEU A 90 3.58 6.54 11.98
CA LEU A 90 4.44 6.88 10.85
C LEU A 90 4.57 8.39 10.66
N ARG A 91 3.46 9.09 10.74
CA ARG A 91 3.47 10.56 10.59
C ARG A 91 4.26 11.24 11.71
N LYS A 92 4.13 10.74 12.93
CA LYS A 92 4.93 11.25 14.05
C LYS A 92 6.41 10.98 13.85
N PHE A 93 6.76 9.79 13.37
CA PHE A 93 8.15 9.42 13.08
C PHE A 93 8.72 10.33 12.00
N LEU A 94 8.00 10.53 10.89
CA LEU A 94 8.47 11.36 9.79
C LEU A 94 8.64 12.82 10.24
N ALA A 95 7.68 13.34 11.00
CA ALA A 95 7.79 14.70 11.53
C ALA A 95 9.01 14.87 12.44
N SER A 96 9.27 13.87 13.27
CA SER A 96 10.45 13.87 14.16
C SER A 96 11.74 13.89 13.36
N ARG A 97 11.83 13.09 12.28
CA ARG A 97 13.02 13.06 11.43
C ARG A 97 13.24 14.37 10.70
N MET A 98 12.18 14.96 10.20
CA MET A 98 12.24 16.24 9.50
C MET A 98 12.65 17.37 10.45
N THR A 99 12.15 17.35 11.68
CA THR A 99 12.47 18.35 12.69
C THR A 99 13.91 18.22 13.17
N ALA A 100 14.42 16.98 13.28
CA ALA A 100 15.78 16.71 13.75
C ALA A 100 16.85 17.08 12.71
N ALA A 101 16.48 17.18 11.46
CA ALA A 101 17.41 17.58 10.42
C ALA A 101 17.67 19.07 10.44
#